data_5c1a3d0a40dda71b4885e231cef02b54
#
_entry.id   5c1a3d0a40dda71b4885e231cef02b54
#
_cell.length_a   1.000
_cell.length_b   1.000
_cell.length_c   1.000
_cell.angle_alpha   90.00
_cell.angle_beta   90.00
_cell.angle_gamma   90.00
#
_symmetry.space_group_name_H-M   'P 1'
#
loop_
_entity.id
_entity.type
_entity.pdbx_description
1 polymer ?
#
loop_
_entity_poly.entity_id
_entity_poly.type
_entity_poly.pdbx_seq_one_letter_code
_entity_poly.pdbx_strand_id
1 'polypeptide(L)'
;MKLPDHFLRYFLIATALLFLGIAFVIVQTAVTHPGLEPLNATELRLRADYHSQVIMPAMAKVYPKLLFLNAGVALFILMVPLFWVWVWWFRRDLPETIIPFMQGTVCLLMGALGHNSFTKIYVTYRLLSWNMIATLYLPHGCIEMLAFVLAGTFAFLTIDALKGYLPENGNNETLHPGDICLFILGRVWKAGLVIFALMAIAAAVECWITPVLVQSAFEAALQQV
;
A
#
# COMPACT_ATOMS: atom_id res chain seq x y z
N MET A 1 -20.54 12.68 9.40
CA MET A 1 -20.37 12.27 7.98
C MET A 1 -20.82 10.82 7.89
N LYS A 2 -21.88 10.51 7.12
CA LYS A 2 -22.28 9.10 6.91
C LYS A 2 -21.28 8.45 5.96
N LEU A 3 -20.82 7.24 6.31
CA LEU A 3 -20.01 6.43 5.40
C LEU A 3 -20.86 6.04 4.18
N PRO A 4 -20.25 5.94 2.98
CA PRO A 4 -20.94 5.46 1.79
C PRO A 4 -21.54 4.07 2.01
N ASP A 5 -22.66 3.77 1.36
CA ASP A 5 -23.20 2.42 1.33
C ASP A 5 -22.15 1.46 0.79
N HIS A 6 -22.11 0.25 1.31
CA HIS A 6 -21.09 -0.78 1.00
C HIS A 6 -19.65 -0.47 1.41
N PHE A 7 -19.36 0.65 2.12
CA PHE A 7 -17.98 0.97 2.56
C PHE A 7 -17.33 -0.18 3.33
N LEU A 8 -18.01 -0.72 4.33
CA LEU A 8 -17.49 -1.81 5.16
C LEU A 8 -17.17 -3.06 4.32
N ARG A 9 -18.04 -3.41 3.36
CA ARG A 9 -17.82 -4.54 2.46
C ARG A 9 -16.52 -4.38 1.67
N TYR A 10 -16.31 -3.24 1.03
CA TYR A 10 -15.12 -3.01 0.21
C TYR A 10 -13.87 -2.80 1.06
N PHE A 11 -14.01 -2.25 2.26
CA PHE A 11 -12.91 -2.17 3.23
C PHE A 11 -12.43 -3.56 3.63
N LEU A 12 -13.33 -4.49 3.93
CA LEU A 12 -12.99 -5.87 4.25
C LEU A 12 -12.37 -6.60 3.05
N ILE A 13 -12.89 -6.39 1.84
CA ILE A 13 -12.33 -6.98 0.62
C ILE A 13 -10.89 -6.47 0.39
N ALA A 14 -10.67 -5.16 0.43
CA ALA A 14 -9.35 -4.56 0.25
C ALA A 14 -8.35 -5.06 1.32
N THR A 15 -8.79 -5.15 2.57
CA THR A 15 -8.01 -5.70 3.67
C THR A 15 -7.66 -7.17 3.42
N ALA A 16 -8.63 -7.99 3.05
CA ALA A 16 -8.41 -9.42 2.77
C ALA A 16 -7.43 -9.64 1.61
N LEU A 17 -7.53 -8.86 0.54
CA LEU A 17 -6.61 -8.93 -0.60
C LEU A 17 -5.17 -8.58 -0.21
N LEU A 18 -4.99 -7.55 0.62
CA LEU A 18 -3.69 -7.18 1.14
C LEU A 18 -3.09 -8.31 1.98
N PHE A 19 -3.87 -8.88 2.92
CA PHE A 19 -3.42 -9.99 3.75
C PHE A 19 -3.18 -11.29 2.98
N LEU A 20 -3.93 -11.56 1.92
CA LEU A 20 -3.65 -12.69 1.02
C LEU A 20 -2.31 -12.55 0.32
N GLY A 21 -1.97 -11.34 -0.16
CA GLY A 21 -0.64 -11.05 -0.71
C GLY A 21 0.47 -11.29 0.32
N ILE A 22 0.26 -10.88 1.57
CA ILE A 22 1.16 -11.10 2.69
C ILE A 22 1.36 -12.60 2.96
N ALA A 23 0.27 -13.35 3.10
CA ALA A 23 0.32 -14.79 3.37
C ALA A 23 1.05 -15.55 2.26
N PHE A 24 0.80 -15.18 0.99
CA PHE A 24 1.49 -15.77 -0.15
C PHE A 24 3.01 -15.58 -0.06
N VAL A 25 3.46 -14.37 0.29
CA VAL A 25 4.90 -14.07 0.44
C VAL A 25 5.54 -14.85 1.56
N ILE A 26 4.86 -14.96 2.72
CA ILE A 26 5.39 -15.71 3.86
C ILE A 26 5.66 -17.16 3.43
N VAL A 27 4.69 -17.78 2.75
CA VAL A 27 4.84 -19.15 2.25
C VAL A 27 5.95 -19.25 1.20
N GLN A 28 5.94 -18.36 0.22
CA GLN A 28 6.97 -18.35 -0.84
C GLN A 28 8.37 -18.19 -0.25
N THR A 29 8.58 -17.22 0.66
CA THR A 29 9.90 -16.96 1.23
C THR A 29 10.35 -18.07 2.17
N ALA A 30 9.43 -18.67 2.92
CA ALA A 30 9.75 -19.85 3.74
C ALA A 30 10.24 -21.03 2.90
N VAL A 31 9.68 -21.21 1.70
CA VAL A 31 10.09 -22.27 0.77
C VAL A 31 11.42 -21.94 0.06
N THR A 32 11.61 -20.69 -0.35
CA THR A 32 12.79 -20.28 -1.13
C THR A 32 14.03 -20.00 -0.30
N HIS A 33 13.87 -19.69 1.00
CA HIS A 33 14.97 -19.35 1.91
C HIS A 33 14.88 -20.13 3.24
N PRO A 34 14.97 -21.47 3.21
CA PRO A 34 14.80 -22.28 4.42
C PRO A 34 15.94 -22.15 5.43
N GLY A 35 17.12 -21.69 4.99
CA GLY A 35 18.35 -21.67 5.78
C GLY A 35 18.73 -20.33 6.42
N LEU A 36 17.78 -19.38 6.57
CA LEU A 36 18.06 -18.13 7.26
C LEU A 36 18.24 -18.37 8.76
N GLU A 37 19.42 -18.08 9.29
CA GLU A 37 19.72 -18.14 10.72
C GLU A 37 19.69 -16.74 11.37
N PRO A 38 19.36 -16.64 12.69
CA PRO A 38 19.46 -15.39 13.42
C PRO A 38 20.89 -14.83 13.41
N LEU A 39 21.00 -13.50 13.43
CA LEU A 39 22.29 -12.82 13.49
C LEU A 39 23.02 -13.12 14.81
N ASN A 40 24.32 -13.36 14.72
CA ASN A 40 25.17 -13.45 15.89
C ASN A 40 25.52 -12.06 16.47
N ALA A 41 26.11 -12.00 17.66
CA ALA A 41 26.42 -10.75 18.35
C ALA A 41 27.32 -9.80 17.54
N THR A 42 28.28 -10.34 16.80
CA THR A 42 29.20 -9.54 15.97
C THR A 42 28.46 -8.91 14.78
N GLU A 43 27.64 -9.68 14.10
CA GLU A 43 26.82 -9.20 12.99
C GLU A 43 25.77 -8.17 13.46
N LEU A 44 25.20 -8.38 14.64
CA LEU A 44 24.25 -7.46 15.24
C LEU A 44 24.90 -6.11 15.55
N ARG A 45 26.13 -6.11 16.11
CA ARG A 45 26.93 -4.88 16.36
C ARG A 45 27.23 -4.14 15.06
N LEU A 46 27.73 -4.83 14.03
CA LEU A 46 28.01 -4.21 12.74
C LEU A 46 26.78 -3.55 12.13
N ARG A 47 25.60 -4.16 12.28
CA ARG A 47 24.34 -3.57 11.79
C ARG A 47 23.90 -2.37 12.63
N ALA A 48 24.05 -2.42 13.94
CA ALA A 48 23.76 -1.31 14.84
C ALA A 48 24.62 -0.07 14.52
N ASP A 49 25.92 -0.30 14.33
CA ASP A 49 26.88 0.75 13.95
C ASP A 49 26.56 1.34 12.57
N TYR A 50 26.29 0.49 11.58
CA TYR A 50 25.86 0.94 10.25
C TYR A 50 24.55 1.74 10.31
N HIS A 51 23.58 1.28 11.11
CA HIS A 51 22.32 1.98 11.29
C HIS A 51 22.53 3.38 11.89
N SER A 52 23.31 3.50 12.96
CA SER A 52 23.56 4.78 13.64
C SER A 52 24.37 5.76 12.81
N GLN A 53 25.39 5.26 12.10
CA GLN A 53 26.34 6.12 11.37
C GLN A 53 25.89 6.46 9.95
N VAL A 54 25.13 5.59 9.29
CA VAL A 54 24.77 5.72 7.88
C VAL A 54 23.29 5.91 7.67
N ILE A 55 22.45 5.04 8.25
CA ILE A 55 21.01 5.03 7.98
C ILE A 55 20.34 6.24 8.65
N MET A 56 20.49 6.42 9.96
CA MET A 56 19.83 7.50 10.70
C MET A 56 20.09 8.90 10.10
N PRO A 57 21.34 9.30 9.80
CA PRO A 57 21.60 10.62 9.22
C PRO A 57 21.04 10.80 7.81
N ALA A 58 20.87 9.68 7.05
CA ALA A 58 20.38 9.71 5.69
C ALA A 58 18.86 9.78 5.60
N MET A 59 18.12 9.24 6.59
CA MET A 59 16.65 9.07 6.51
C MET A 59 15.89 10.38 6.28
N ALA A 60 16.27 11.47 6.93
CA ALA A 60 15.60 12.75 6.72
C ALA A 60 15.70 13.26 5.27
N LYS A 61 16.79 12.91 4.56
CA LYS A 61 17.00 13.28 3.14
C LYS A 61 16.16 12.44 2.20
N VAL A 62 15.74 11.24 2.65
CA VAL A 62 14.95 10.30 1.85
C VAL A 62 13.44 10.58 1.94
N TYR A 63 13.00 11.36 2.93
CA TYR A 63 11.59 11.68 3.17
C TYR A 63 10.79 12.04 1.89
N PRO A 64 11.20 12.98 1.05
CA PRO A 64 10.43 13.32 -0.15
C PRO A 64 10.27 12.12 -1.09
N LYS A 65 11.33 11.31 -1.26
CA LYS A 65 11.31 10.13 -2.12
C LYS A 65 10.36 9.07 -1.58
N LEU A 66 10.38 8.79 -0.28
CA LEU A 66 9.47 7.82 0.36
C LEU A 66 8.02 8.28 0.24
N LEU A 67 7.76 9.55 0.56
CA LEU A 67 6.44 10.14 0.43
C LEU A 67 5.89 9.99 -0.99
N PHE A 68 6.64 10.45 -2.00
CA PHE A 68 6.17 10.38 -3.39
C PHE A 68 6.02 8.96 -3.90
N LEU A 69 6.87 8.02 -3.48
CA LEU A 69 6.75 6.63 -3.88
C LEU A 69 5.49 5.99 -3.27
N ASN A 70 5.32 6.07 -1.95
CA ASN A 70 4.23 5.41 -1.25
C ASN A 70 2.89 6.08 -1.56
N ALA A 71 2.83 7.41 -1.56
CA ALA A 71 1.63 8.16 -1.95
C ALA A 71 1.30 7.93 -3.43
N GLY A 72 2.29 7.88 -4.31
CA GLY A 72 2.10 7.61 -5.74
C GLY A 72 1.44 6.27 -5.99
N VAL A 73 1.90 5.22 -5.30
CA VAL A 73 1.29 3.87 -5.41
C VAL A 73 -0.15 3.86 -4.88
N ALA A 74 -0.40 4.47 -3.72
CA ALA A 74 -1.75 4.52 -3.15
C ALA A 74 -2.71 5.32 -4.03
N LEU A 75 -2.28 6.47 -4.54
CA LEU A 75 -3.06 7.30 -5.46
C LEU A 75 -3.28 6.59 -6.81
N PHE A 76 -2.30 5.83 -7.30
CA PHE A 76 -2.47 5.04 -8.52
C PHE A 76 -3.58 3.99 -8.36
N ILE A 77 -3.65 3.28 -7.23
CA ILE A 77 -4.74 2.34 -6.93
C ILE A 77 -6.09 3.07 -6.92
N LEU A 78 -6.16 4.21 -6.25
CA LEU A 78 -7.37 5.04 -6.19
C LEU A 78 -7.83 5.48 -7.58
N MET A 79 -6.89 5.75 -8.48
CA MET A 79 -7.13 6.24 -9.84
C MET A 79 -7.30 5.13 -10.89
N VAL A 80 -7.29 3.85 -10.51
CA VAL A 80 -7.54 2.74 -11.43
C VAL A 80 -8.82 2.94 -12.28
N PRO A 81 -9.97 3.38 -11.72
CA PRO A 81 -11.15 3.64 -12.53
C PRO A 81 -10.90 4.68 -13.63
N LEU A 82 -10.18 5.75 -13.32
CA LEU A 82 -9.85 6.81 -14.27
C LEU A 82 -8.91 6.31 -15.39
N PHE A 83 -7.91 5.52 -15.03
CA PHE A 83 -6.98 4.90 -15.99
C PHE A 83 -7.74 4.05 -17.01
N TRP A 84 -8.66 3.20 -16.57
CA TRP A 84 -9.43 2.35 -17.48
C TRP A 84 -10.44 3.14 -18.33
N VAL A 85 -11.02 4.24 -17.81
CA VAL A 85 -11.85 5.15 -18.64
C VAL A 85 -11.00 5.80 -19.73
N TRP A 86 -9.77 6.19 -19.40
CA TRP A 86 -8.83 6.71 -20.38
C TRP A 86 -8.46 5.67 -21.45
N VAL A 87 -8.18 4.42 -21.07
CA VAL A 87 -7.93 3.31 -22.02
C VAL A 87 -9.14 3.06 -22.91
N TRP A 88 -10.35 3.07 -22.33
CA TRP A 88 -11.60 2.90 -23.07
C TRP A 88 -11.83 4.03 -24.09
N TRP A 89 -11.46 5.25 -23.78
CA TRP A 89 -11.57 6.38 -24.71
C TRP A 89 -10.91 6.10 -26.06
N PHE A 90 -9.82 5.37 -26.08
CA PHE A 90 -9.15 4.98 -27.33
C PHE A 90 -9.78 3.76 -28.03
N ARG A 91 -10.58 2.96 -27.32
CA ARG A 91 -11.17 1.71 -27.81
C ARG A 91 -12.70 1.75 -27.66
N ARG A 92 -13.40 2.43 -28.51
CA ARG A 92 -14.84 2.75 -28.46
C ARG A 92 -15.84 1.59 -28.19
N ASP A 93 -15.41 0.34 -27.98
CA ASP A 93 -16.25 -0.86 -28.06
C ASP A 93 -16.44 -1.62 -26.74
N LEU A 94 -16.12 -1.07 -25.54
CA LEU A 94 -16.00 -1.88 -24.31
C LEU A 94 -16.74 -1.36 -23.05
N PRO A 95 -18.03 -0.99 -23.04
CA PRO A 95 -18.61 -0.46 -21.79
C PRO A 95 -18.87 -1.50 -20.72
N GLU A 96 -19.36 -2.71 -21.04
CA GLU A 96 -19.72 -3.71 -20.02
C GLU A 96 -18.53 -4.52 -19.48
N THR A 97 -17.54 -4.76 -20.33
CA THR A 97 -16.36 -5.56 -19.94
C THR A 97 -15.35 -4.77 -19.11
N ILE A 98 -15.39 -3.43 -19.11
CA ILE A 98 -14.41 -2.59 -18.43
C ILE A 98 -14.47 -2.71 -16.89
N ILE A 99 -15.66 -2.91 -16.34
CA ILE A 99 -15.86 -3.03 -14.89
C ILE A 99 -15.10 -4.21 -14.27
N PRO A 100 -15.20 -5.45 -14.80
CA PRO A 100 -14.38 -6.57 -14.33
C PRO A 100 -12.87 -6.30 -14.42
N PHE A 101 -12.41 -5.64 -15.48
CA PHE A 101 -10.99 -5.27 -15.62
C PHE A 101 -10.54 -4.26 -14.57
N MET A 102 -11.36 -3.24 -14.28
CA MET A 102 -11.09 -2.30 -13.19
C MET A 102 -10.98 -3.03 -11.85
N GLN A 103 -11.95 -3.88 -11.53
CA GLN A 103 -11.95 -4.67 -10.29
C GLN A 103 -10.75 -5.60 -10.20
N GLY A 104 -10.46 -6.35 -11.27
CA GLY A 104 -9.31 -7.24 -11.36
C GLY A 104 -7.98 -6.49 -11.16
N THR A 105 -7.85 -5.30 -11.73
CA THR A 105 -6.64 -4.47 -11.56
C THR A 105 -6.47 -4.03 -10.10
N VAL A 106 -7.54 -3.58 -9.43
CA VAL A 106 -7.46 -3.22 -8.00
C VAL A 106 -7.09 -4.44 -7.17
N CYS A 107 -7.69 -5.61 -7.44
CA CYS A 107 -7.34 -6.86 -6.75
C CYS A 107 -5.86 -7.23 -6.92
N LEU A 108 -5.35 -7.19 -8.14
CA LEU A 108 -3.94 -7.48 -8.45
C LEU A 108 -2.99 -6.51 -7.74
N LEU A 109 -3.29 -5.22 -7.78
CA LEU A 109 -2.46 -4.19 -7.14
C LEU A 109 -2.44 -4.35 -5.62
N MET A 110 -3.59 -4.62 -4.99
CA MET A 110 -3.68 -4.86 -3.54
C MET A 110 -2.91 -6.11 -3.14
N GLY A 111 -3.04 -7.21 -3.88
CA GLY A 111 -2.27 -8.43 -3.65
C GLY A 111 -0.76 -8.23 -3.85
N ALA A 112 -0.35 -7.50 -4.90
CA ALA A 112 1.05 -7.19 -5.18
C ALA A 112 1.69 -6.29 -4.10
N LEU A 113 0.93 -5.35 -3.52
CA LEU A 113 1.40 -4.53 -2.41
C LEU A 113 1.69 -5.37 -1.16
N GLY A 114 0.77 -6.27 -0.81
CA GLY A 114 0.98 -7.23 0.27
C GLY A 114 2.26 -8.02 0.04
N HIS A 115 2.46 -8.53 -1.19
CA HIS A 115 3.67 -9.26 -1.57
C HIS A 115 4.95 -8.45 -1.33
N ASN A 116 5.04 -7.24 -1.85
CA ASN A 116 6.31 -6.49 -1.87
C ASN A 116 6.74 -5.99 -0.48
N SER A 117 5.78 -5.59 0.35
CA SER A 117 6.05 -5.06 1.70
C SER A 117 6.53 -6.16 2.67
N PHE A 118 6.02 -7.37 2.54
CA PHE A 118 6.23 -8.42 3.53
C PHE A 118 7.37 -9.41 3.23
N THR A 119 7.89 -9.47 2.00
CA THR A 119 9.15 -10.20 1.74
C THR A 119 10.26 -9.69 2.65
N LYS A 120 10.36 -8.36 2.76
CA LYS A 120 11.34 -7.70 3.64
C LYS A 120 11.09 -8.02 5.11
N ILE A 121 9.84 -8.00 5.56
CA ILE A 121 9.47 -8.29 6.95
C ILE A 121 9.83 -9.74 7.31
N TYR A 122 9.50 -10.71 6.46
CA TYR A 122 9.81 -12.10 6.73
C TYR A 122 11.31 -12.37 6.81
N VAL A 123 12.11 -11.85 5.85
CA VAL A 123 13.57 -11.96 5.89
C VAL A 123 14.12 -11.31 7.16
N THR A 124 13.60 -10.14 7.51
CA THR A 124 14.00 -9.44 8.73
C THR A 124 13.63 -10.24 9.99
N TYR A 125 12.48 -10.91 10.02
CA TYR A 125 12.05 -11.79 11.10
C TYR A 125 13.02 -12.96 11.33
N ARG A 126 13.47 -13.58 10.26
CA ARG A 126 14.42 -14.69 10.37
C ARG A 126 15.80 -14.26 10.86
N LEU A 127 16.18 -13.01 10.59
CA LEU A 127 17.47 -12.44 10.96
C LEU A 127 17.47 -11.71 12.31
N LEU A 128 16.31 -11.16 12.72
CA LEU A 128 16.15 -10.32 13.89
C LEU A 128 15.01 -10.85 14.78
N SER A 129 14.91 -10.37 16.02
CA SER A 129 13.82 -10.73 16.93
C SER A 129 12.49 -10.08 16.54
N TRP A 130 11.38 -10.64 17.05
CA TRP A 130 10.03 -10.04 16.91
C TRP A 130 9.96 -8.59 17.41
N ASN A 131 10.64 -8.27 18.49
CA ASN A 131 10.68 -6.91 19.03
C ASN A 131 11.29 -5.93 18.03
N MET A 132 12.35 -6.32 17.35
CA MET A 132 12.99 -5.48 16.32
C MET A 132 12.10 -5.31 15.10
N ILE A 133 11.37 -6.35 14.69
CA ILE A 133 10.41 -6.26 13.59
C ILE A 133 9.29 -5.30 13.95
N ALA A 134 8.71 -5.45 15.14
CA ALA A 134 7.66 -4.56 15.61
C ALA A 134 8.13 -3.09 15.60
N THR A 135 9.35 -2.86 16.07
CA THR A 135 9.95 -1.53 16.11
C THR A 135 10.23 -0.95 14.71
N LEU A 136 10.67 -1.80 13.77
CA LEU A 136 10.97 -1.39 12.39
C LEU A 136 9.71 -1.05 11.58
N TYR A 137 8.64 -1.83 11.73
CA TYR A 137 7.51 -1.78 10.79
C TYR A 137 6.21 -1.25 11.38
N LEU A 138 5.90 -1.51 12.66
CA LEU A 138 4.62 -1.10 13.23
C LEU A 138 4.40 0.42 13.25
N PRO A 139 5.38 1.28 13.57
CA PRO A 139 5.09 2.70 13.74
C PRO A 139 4.53 3.37 12.48
N HIS A 140 5.12 3.08 11.33
CA HIS A 140 4.70 3.65 10.04
C HIS A 140 3.85 2.69 9.21
N GLY A 141 4.14 1.39 9.26
CA GLY A 141 3.49 0.38 8.43
C GLY A 141 2.00 0.25 8.65
N CYS A 142 1.52 0.41 9.89
CA CYS A 142 0.07 0.43 10.16
C CYS A 142 -0.63 1.60 9.46
N ILE A 143 0.00 2.77 9.40
CA ILE A 143 -0.55 3.96 8.74
C ILE A 143 -0.54 3.76 7.22
N GLU A 144 0.54 3.24 6.67
CA GLU A 144 0.64 2.91 5.23
C GLU A 144 -0.39 1.87 4.82
N MET A 145 -0.51 0.77 5.58
CA MET A 145 -1.50 -0.26 5.30
C MET A 145 -2.92 0.29 5.32
N LEU A 146 -3.26 1.16 6.29
CA LEU A 146 -4.56 1.82 6.34
C LEU A 146 -4.78 2.69 5.08
N ALA A 147 -3.79 3.44 4.65
CA ALA A 147 -3.88 4.28 3.47
C ALA A 147 -4.08 3.45 2.18
N PHE A 148 -3.38 2.32 2.04
CA PHE A 148 -3.57 1.40 0.91
C PHE A 148 -4.95 0.74 0.92
N VAL A 149 -5.42 0.28 2.09
CA VAL A 149 -6.77 -0.30 2.23
C VAL A 149 -7.83 0.74 1.88
N LEU A 150 -7.69 1.98 2.31
CA LEU A 150 -8.60 3.06 1.93
C LEU A 150 -8.55 3.34 0.43
N ALA A 151 -7.38 3.35 -0.19
CA ALA A 151 -7.24 3.53 -1.64
C ALA A 151 -8.00 2.44 -2.42
N GLY A 152 -7.81 1.17 -2.07
CA GLY A 152 -8.55 0.06 -2.66
C GLY A 152 -10.06 0.15 -2.41
N THR A 153 -10.47 0.50 -1.19
CA THR A 153 -11.88 0.66 -0.81
C THR A 153 -12.58 1.72 -1.66
N PHE A 154 -11.98 2.90 -1.77
CA PHE A 154 -12.56 3.99 -2.56
C PHE A 154 -12.50 3.74 -4.06
N ALA A 155 -11.49 3.00 -4.55
CA ALA A 155 -11.47 2.53 -5.93
C ALA A 155 -12.65 1.59 -6.22
N PHE A 156 -12.93 0.60 -5.37
CA PHE A 156 -14.08 -0.30 -5.52
C PHE A 156 -15.42 0.45 -5.43
N LEU A 157 -15.57 1.36 -4.46
CA LEU A 157 -16.78 2.19 -4.33
C LEU A 157 -17.03 3.04 -5.59
N THR A 158 -15.96 3.55 -6.18
CA THR A 158 -16.06 4.36 -7.42
C THR A 158 -16.45 3.50 -8.60
N ILE A 159 -15.88 2.28 -8.71
CA ILE A 159 -16.23 1.31 -9.74
C ILE A 159 -17.70 0.87 -9.60
N ASP A 160 -18.16 0.64 -8.39
CA ASP A 160 -19.56 0.25 -8.13
C ASP A 160 -20.53 1.38 -8.50
N ALA A 161 -20.20 2.61 -8.14
CA ALA A 161 -20.97 3.78 -8.52
C ALA A 161 -20.96 4.03 -10.05
N LEU A 162 -19.86 3.69 -10.71
CA LEU A 162 -19.74 3.81 -12.16
C LEU A 162 -20.69 2.86 -12.90
N LYS A 163 -20.97 1.67 -12.35
CA LYS A 163 -21.98 0.75 -12.91
C LYS A 163 -23.36 1.37 -13.04
N GLY A 164 -23.77 2.15 -12.03
CA GLY A 164 -25.06 2.86 -12.08
C GLY A 164 -25.03 4.11 -12.97
N TYR A 165 -23.85 4.62 -13.28
CA TYR A 165 -23.67 5.79 -14.12
C TYR A 165 -23.56 5.44 -15.60
N LEU A 166 -23.03 4.27 -15.95
CA LEU A 166 -22.97 3.77 -17.32
C LEU A 166 -24.37 3.27 -17.73
N PRO A 167 -24.86 3.59 -18.92
CA PRO A 167 -26.16 3.11 -19.39
C PRO A 167 -26.18 1.59 -19.48
N GLU A 168 -27.22 0.97 -18.94
CA GLU A 168 -27.40 -0.50 -18.92
C GLU A 168 -27.50 -1.12 -20.34
N ASN A 169 -27.79 -0.32 -21.36
CA ASN A 169 -28.06 -0.77 -22.74
C ASN A 169 -27.14 -0.08 -23.76
N GLY A 170 -25.87 -0.20 -23.67
CA GLY A 170 -24.93 -0.04 -24.81
C GLY A 170 -25.04 1.18 -25.77
N ASN A 171 -26.01 2.05 -25.62
CA ASN A 171 -26.15 3.26 -26.42
C ASN A 171 -25.21 4.36 -25.94
N ASN A 172 -23.91 4.14 -26.21
CA ASN A 172 -22.80 4.99 -25.75
C ASN A 172 -22.67 6.33 -26.47
N GLU A 173 -23.56 6.64 -27.39
CA GLU A 173 -23.46 7.86 -28.22
C GLU A 173 -23.64 9.16 -27.45
N THR A 174 -24.16 9.10 -26.21
CA THR A 174 -24.48 10.28 -25.41
C THR A 174 -23.53 10.55 -24.23
N LEU A 175 -22.71 9.58 -23.82
CA LEU A 175 -21.80 9.76 -22.68
C LEU A 175 -20.42 10.23 -23.16
N HIS A 176 -20.08 11.47 -22.83
CA HIS A 176 -18.76 12.00 -23.11
C HIS A 176 -17.75 11.44 -22.08
N PRO A 177 -16.59 10.89 -22.52
CA PRO A 177 -15.55 10.41 -21.59
C PRO A 177 -15.15 11.45 -20.55
N GLY A 178 -15.20 12.75 -20.89
CA GLY A 178 -14.96 13.85 -19.95
C GLY A 178 -15.91 13.88 -18.76
N ASP A 179 -17.18 13.59 -18.98
CA ASP A 179 -18.21 13.58 -17.89
C ASP A 179 -17.94 12.42 -16.93
N ILE A 180 -17.55 11.27 -17.46
CA ILE A 180 -17.16 10.11 -16.64
C ILE A 180 -15.90 10.42 -15.82
N CYS A 181 -14.89 11.07 -16.43
CA CYS A 181 -13.70 11.51 -15.70
C CYS A 181 -14.05 12.48 -14.56
N LEU A 182 -14.89 13.47 -14.82
CA LEU A 182 -15.37 14.42 -13.80
C LEU A 182 -16.16 13.73 -12.68
N PHE A 183 -17.01 12.77 -13.03
CA PHE A 183 -17.73 11.95 -12.07
C PHE A 183 -16.78 11.18 -11.14
N ILE A 184 -15.76 10.51 -11.69
CA ILE A 184 -14.74 9.78 -10.92
C ILE A 184 -13.97 10.76 -10.04
N LEU A 185 -13.40 11.82 -10.59
CA LEU A 185 -12.62 12.81 -9.85
C LEU A 185 -13.43 13.42 -8.71
N GLY A 186 -14.71 13.75 -8.93
CA GLY A 186 -15.60 14.27 -7.90
C GLY A 186 -15.76 13.32 -6.70
N ARG A 187 -15.63 12.02 -6.90
CA ARG A 187 -15.73 11.00 -5.84
C ARG A 187 -14.42 10.75 -5.12
N VAL A 188 -13.30 10.72 -5.84
CA VAL A 188 -12.03 10.26 -5.28
C VAL A 188 -11.16 11.37 -4.69
N TRP A 189 -11.36 12.64 -5.03
CA TRP A 189 -10.44 13.72 -4.64
C TRP A 189 -10.29 13.89 -3.12
N LYS A 190 -11.42 13.80 -2.36
CA LYS A 190 -11.37 13.91 -0.89
C LYS A 190 -10.66 12.72 -0.26
N ALA A 191 -10.93 11.51 -0.78
CA ALA A 191 -10.23 10.30 -0.36
C ALA A 191 -8.73 10.41 -0.69
N GLY A 192 -8.38 10.94 -1.87
CA GLY A 192 -7.00 11.18 -2.27
C GLY A 192 -6.25 12.10 -1.32
N LEU A 193 -6.89 13.19 -0.85
CA LEU A 193 -6.29 14.08 0.15
C LEU A 193 -6.04 13.37 1.49
N VAL A 194 -6.98 12.58 1.97
CA VAL A 194 -6.83 11.82 3.22
C VAL A 194 -5.72 10.77 3.08
N ILE A 195 -5.70 10.04 1.97
CA ILE A 195 -4.67 9.03 1.69
C ILE A 195 -3.29 9.69 1.62
N PHE A 196 -3.17 10.82 0.91
CA PHE A 196 -1.91 11.57 0.83
C PHE A 196 -1.44 12.04 2.21
N ALA A 197 -2.33 12.56 3.04
CA ALA A 197 -2.02 12.98 4.41
C ALA A 197 -1.53 11.81 5.27
N LEU A 198 -2.19 10.65 5.20
CA LEU A 198 -1.76 9.43 5.90
C LEU A 198 -0.36 9.00 5.44
N MET A 199 -0.09 9.01 4.14
CA MET A 199 1.22 8.66 3.60
C MET A 199 2.31 9.67 4.02
N ALA A 200 1.97 10.96 4.11
CA ALA A 200 2.90 11.98 4.60
C ALA A 200 3.26 11.75 6.08
N ILE A 201 2.26 11.39 6.90
CA ILE A 201 2.48 11.04 8.31
C ILE A 201 3.32 9.75 8.42
N ALA A 202 2.99 8.71 7.65
CA ALA A 202 3.74 7.45 7.65
C ALA A 202 5.21 7.66 7.27
N ALA A 203 5.47 8.40 6.17
CA ALA A 203 6.82 8.73 5.75
C ALA A 203 7.57 9.59 6.79
N ALA A 204 6.89 10.49 7.49
CA ALA A 204 7.47 11.25 8.59
C ALA A 204 7.87 10.34 9.77
N VAL A 205 6.98 9.43 10.17
CA VAL A 205 7.28 8.44 11.21
C VAL A 205 8.45 7.55 10.80
N GLU A 206 8.47 7.06 9.54
CA GLU A 206 9.55 6.24 9.01
C GLU A 206 10.90 6.97 9.03
N CYS A 207 10.93 8.26 8.69
CA CYS A 207 12.17 9.02 8.57
C CYS A 207 12.72 9.55 9.91
N TRP A 208 11.86 9.87 10.87
CA TRP A 208 12.31 10.55 12.09
C TRP A 208 12.08 9.75 13.38
N ILE A 209 11.05 8.92 13.43
CA ILE A 209 10.72 8.16 14.65
C ILE A 209 11.30 6.74 14.57
N THR A 210 11.05 6.04 13.48
CA THR A 210 11.47 4.64 13.31
C THR A 210 12.98 4.45 13.49
N PRO A 211 13.87 5.29 12.94
CA PRO A 211 15.32 5.11 13.11
C PRO A 211 15.77 5.17 14.57
N VAL A 212 15.16 6.07 15.37
CA VAL A 212 15.47 6.20 16.81
C VAL A 212 15.04 4.96 17.56
N LEU A 213 13.83 4.46 17.29
CA LEU A 213 13.30 3.24 17.92
C LEU A 213 14.13 2.01 17.56
N VAL A 214 14.55 1.90 16.30
CA VAL A 214 15.39 0.80 15.82
C VAL A 214 16.77 0.81 16.48
N GLN A 215 17.38 1.98 16.64
CA GLN A 215 18.65 2.09 17.34
C GLN A 215 18.52 1.63 18.80
N SER A 216 17.49 2.06 19.51
CA SER A 216 17.22 1.62 20.88
C SER A 216 16.97 0.09 20.97
N ALA A 217 16.32 -0.49 19.95
CA ALA A 217 16.10 -1.93 19.91
C ALA A 217 17.41 -2.72 19.65
N PHE A 218 18.32 -2.20 18.83
CA PHE A 218 19.66 -2.78 18.66
C PHE A 218 20.46 -2.75 19.95
N GLU A 219 20.45 -1.63 20.66
CA GLU A 219 21.16 -1.48 21.95
C GLU A 219 20.60 -2.45 23.00
N ALA A 220 19.27 -2.59 23.09
CA ALA A 220 18.65 -3.54 24.00
C ALA A 220 18.98 -5.00 23.63
N ALA A 221 19.03 -5.36 22.34
CA ALA A 221 19.39 -6.70 21.89
C ALA A 221 20.84 -7.04 22.19
N LEU A 222 21.77 -6.07 22.05
CA LEU A 222 23.19 -6.25 22.36
C LEU A 222 23.49 -6.44 23.86
N GLN A 223 22.58 -5.96 24.74
CA GLN A 223 22.71 -6.19 26.19
C GLN A 223 22.30 -7.61 26.62
N GLN A 224 21.61 -8.35 25.76
CA GLN A 224 21.11 -9.70 26.05
C GLN A 224 22.03 -10.82 25.51
N VAL A 225 23.07 -10.49 24.79
CA VAL A 225 24.04 -11.40 24.16
C VAL A 225 25.42 -11.19 24.76
#